data_d13ae3525f941b4a0a99d68b61bd1608
#
_entry.id   d13ae3525f941b4a0a99d68b61bd1608
#
_cell.length_a   1.000
_cell.length_b   1.000
_cell.length_c   1.000
_cell.angle_alpha   90.00
_cell.angle_beta   90.00
_cell.angle_gamma   90.00
#
_symmetry.space_group_name_H-M   'P 1'
#
loop_
_entity.id
_entity.type
_entity.pdbx_description
1 polymer ?
#
loop_
_entity_poly.entity_id
_entity_poly.type
_entity_poly.pdbx_seq_one_letter_code
_entity_poly.pdbx_strand_id
1 'polypeptide(L)'
;VSVAVINIGPSHDGTFAAAPLPGDAIVCENGAIAWIGSSSDLRSGDHETIVDAAGATVIPGLIDSHFHSTFGDFTPRQNTVGYLESYLHGGMTRAISASEVHVPGRPSDRVGVKALAVAAQRCFANYRPWGVTVHAGSVILEPDLTADDFAELRRDGVWLAKAGFGAFATPMDYVPVVRAARAAGLVVMCHTGGGSISGSQTKIGADALLAMQPNVAGHVNGGPTALTAEENERIVIEGKPIALQLVQAGNLRSAIHLCELALAHGALERILIASDTPTGSG
;
A
#
# COMPACT_ATOMS: atom_id res chain seq x y z
N VAL A 1 26.21 -6.82 12.05
CA VAL A 1 25.40 -8.01 12.38
C VAL A 1 25.29 -8.87 11.15
N SER A 2 25.70 -10.15 11.26
CA SER A 2 25.59 -11.15 10.18
C SER A 2 24.63 -12.26 10.62
N VAL A 3 23.65 -12.55 9.76
CA VAL A 3 22.66 -13.61 9.97
C VAL A 3 22.68 -14.53 8.75
N ALA A 4 22.82 -15.83 8.98
CA ALA A 4 22.65 -16.85 7.94
C ALA A 4 21.33 -17.60 8.17
N VAL A 5 20.52 -17.72 7.13
CA VAL A 5 19.34 -18.61 7.09
C VAL A 5 19.72 -19.80 6.24
N ILE A 6 19.60 -20.99 6.78
CA ILE A 6 20.03 -22.25 6.14
C ILE A 6 18.89 -23.25 6.05
N ASN A 7 19.09 -24.32 5.32
CA ASN A 7 18.08 -25.37 5.07
C ASN A 7 16.76 -24.78 4.54
N ILE A 8 16.88 -23.80 3.65
CA ILE A 8 15.74 -23.15 3.00
C ILE A 8 15.19 -24.12 1.94
N GLY A 9 13.87 -24.26 1.90
CA GLY A 9 13.14 -24.88 0.79
C GLY A 9 13.14 -23.97 -0.45
N PRO A 10 12.16 -24.11 -1.37
CA PRO A 10 12.04 -23.22 -2.50
C PRO A 10 11.99 -21.77 -2.04
N SER A 11 12.81 -20.89 -2.63
CA SER A 11 12.83 -19.46 -2.30
C SER A 11 12.56 -18.59 -3.53
N HIS A 12 11.86 -17.48 -3.34
CA HIS A 12 11.46 -16.59 -4.40
C HIS A 12 11.82 -15.16 -4.06
N ASP A 13 12.22 -14.37 -5.06
CA ASP A 13 12.56 -12.96 -4.90
C ASP A 13 11.35 -12.02 -4.99
N GLY A 14 10.15 -12.57 -5.23
CA GLY A 14 8.93 -11.82 -5.41
C GLY A 14 8.67 -11.37 -6.85
N THR A 15 9.54 -11.69 -7.79
CA THR A 15 9.29 -11.44 -9.22
C THR A 15 8.21 -12.38 -9.74
N PHE A 16 7.19 -11.82 -10.39
CA PHE A 16 6.07 -12.59 -10.91
C PHE A 16 6.54 -13.62 -11.94
N ALA A 17 6.12 -14.87 -11.75
CA ALA A 17 6.45 -16.02 -12.61
C ALA A 17 7.97 -16.33 -12.74
N ALA A 18 8.83 -15.79 -11.89
CA ALA A 18 10.25 -16.16 -11.87
C ALA A 18 10.46 -17.56 -11.30
N ALA A 19 11.52 -18.21 -11.76
CA ALA A 19 11.97 -19.48 -11.16
C ALA A 19 12.41 -19.25 -9.71
N PRO A 20 12.36 -20.31 -8.85
CA PRO A 20 12.95 -20.23 -7.52
C PRO A 20 14.42 -19.82 -7.57
N LEU A 21 14.88 -19.10 -6.55
CA LEU A 21 16.28 -18.75 -6.38
C LEU A 21 17.13 -20.01 -6.17
N PRO A 22 18.38 -20.03 -6.65
CA PRO A 22 19.26 -21.19 -6.47
C PRO A 22 19.76 -21.27 -5.02
N GLY A 23 20.00 -22.50 -4.57
CA GLY A 23 20.59 -22.77 -3.26
C GLY A 23 19.56 -22.90 -2.14
N ASP A 24 20.09 -23.18 -0.94
CA ASP A 24 19.32 -23.43 0.28
C ASP A 24 19.76 -22.54 1.45
N ALA A 25 20.49 -21.46 1.17
CA ALA A 25 20.93 -20.50 2.18
C ALA A 25 20.95 -19.06 1.70
N ILE A 26 20.65 -18.15 2.64
CA ILE A 26 20.70 -16.69 2.46
C ILE A 26 21.54 -16.11 3.60
N VAL A 27 22.50 -15.23 3.27
CA VAL A 27 23.27 -14.47 4.26
C VAL A 27 22.85 -13.01 4.18
N CYS A 28 22.51 -12.45 5.34
CA CYS A 28 22.20 -11.04 5.50
C CYS A 28 23.30 -10.36 6.32
N GLU A 29 23.82 -9.24 5.84
CA GLU A 29 24.80 -8.40 6.53
C GLU A 29 24.33 -6.95 6.55
N ASN A 30 24.39 -6.33 7.72
CA ASN A 30 24.04 -4.93 7.89
C ASN A 30 22.67 -4.55 7.31
N GLY A 31 21.69 -5.46 7.40
CA GLY A 31 20.32 -5.23 6.93
C GLY A 31 20.08 -5.43 5.43
N ALA A 32 21.05 -5.98 4.72
CA ALA A 32 20.93 -6.33 3.29
C ALA A 32 21.26 -7.81 3.05
N ILE A 33 20.69 -8.40 2.00
CA ILE A 33 21.09 -9.71 1.51
C ILE A 33 22.46 -9.55 0.85
N ALA A 34 23.47 -10.18 1.45
CA ALA A 34 24.84 -10.16 0.97
C ALA A 34 25.15 -11.33 0.03
N TRP A 35 24.51 -12.48 0.26
CA TRP A 35 24.79 -13.68 -0.51
C TRP A 35 23.60 -14.64 -0.50
N ILE A 36 23.44 -15.39 -1.59
CA ILE A 36 22.50 -16.51 -1.76
C ILE A 36 23.25 -17.67 -2.41
N GLY A 37 23.13 -18.88 -1.87
CA GLY A 37 23.81 -20.03 -2.40
C GLY A 37 23.53 -21.31 -1.60
N SER A 38 24.51 -22.26 -1.58
CA SER A 38 24.35 -23.49 -0.84
C SER A 38 24.85 -23.39 0.59
N SER A 39 24.08 -23.93 1.54
CA SER A 39 24.48 -23.98 2.95
C SER A 39 25.81 -24.75 3.16
N SER A 40 26.17 -25.66 2.24
CA SER A 40 27.46 -26.36 2.25
C SER A 40 28.68 -25.46 2.04
N ASP A 41 28.46 -24.25 1.46
CA ASP A 41 29.54 -23.30 1.19
C ASP A 41 29.80 -22.38 2.38
N LEU A 42 28.92 -22.39 3.39
CA LEU A 42 29.04 -21.58 4.60
C LEU A 42 30.03 -22.25 5.59
N ARG A 43 30.91 -21.42 6.17
CA ARG A 43 31.82 -21.89 7.22
C ARG A 43 31.15 -21.73 8.58
N SER A 44 31.32 -22.77 9.41
CA SER A 44 30.87 -22.70 10.80
C SER A 44 31.60 -21.58 11.56
N GLY A 45 30.85 -20.67 12.14
CA GLY A 45 31.38 -19.55 12.93
C GLY A 45 31.53 -18.22 12.19
N ASP A 46 31.28 -18.15 10.89
CA ASP A 46 31.37 -16.90 10.13
C ASP A 46 30.17 -15.94 10.38
N HIS A 47 29.11 -16.42 11.02
CA HIS A 47 27.87 -15.64 11.24
C HIS A 47 27.49 -15.57 12.71
N GLU A 48 27.05 -14.38 13.15
CA GLU A 48 26.63 -14.14 14.55
C GLU A 48 25.36 -14.91 14.91
N THR A 49 24.47 -15.11 13.94
CA THR A 49 23.22 -15.83 14.11
C THR A 49 22.99 -16.79 12.95
N ILE A 50 22.58 -18.00 13.25
CA ILE A 50 22.16 -19.00 12.26
C ILE A 50 20.71 -19.36 12.54
N VAL A 51 19.87 -19.26 11.50
CA VAL A 51 18.46 -19.66 11.54
C VAL A 51 18.27 -20.84 10.62
N ASP A 52 17.85 -21.97 11.16
CA ASP A 52 17.47 -23.14 10.38
C ASP A 52 16.02 -23.01 9.92
N ALA A 53 15.81 -22.90 8.61
CA ALA A 53 14.48 -22.82 8.01
C ALA A 53 13.75 -24.16 7.93
N ALA A 54 14.44 -25.27 8.24
CA ALA A 54 13.87 -26.63 8.26
C ALA A 54 13.07 -26.97 6.98
N GLY A 55 13.55 -26.56 5.81
CA GLY A 55 12.89 -26.79 4.53
C GLY A 55 11.72 -25.84 4.21
N ALA A 56 11.48 -24.82 5.02
CA ALA A 56 10.42 -23.86 4.76
C ALA A 56 10.70 -23.02 3.50
N THR A 57 9.64 -22.69 2.77
CA THR A 57 9.70 -21.73 1.66
C THR A 57 10.00 -20.34 2.18
N VAL A 58 10.93 -19.64 1.53
CA VAL A 58 11.26 -18.25 1.86
C VAL A 58 10.79 -17.32 0.75
N ILE A 59 10.09 -16.29 1.14
CA ILE A 59 9.59 -15.25 0.26
C ILE A 59 9.94 -13.87 0.86
N PRO A 60 9.92 -12.77 0.07
CA PRO A 60 9.96 -11.41 0.62
C PRO A 60 8.83 -11.19 1.63
N GLY A 61 9.11 -10.41 2.66
CA GLY A 61 8.08 -10.05 3.62
C GLY A 61 6.90 -9.36 2.94
N LEU A 62 5.69 -9.68 3.38
CA LEU A 62 4.46 -9.16 2.80
C LEU A 62 4.37 -7.63 2.98
N ILE A 63 3.72 -6.98 2.03
CA ILE A 63 3.47 -5.53 2.03
C ILE A 63 1.96 -5.31 2.08
N ASP A 64 1.47 -4.67 3.13
CA ASP A 64 0.11 -4.15 3.15
C ASP A 64 0.09 -2.78 2.48
N SER A 65 -0.51 -2.69 1.29
CA SER A 65 -0.52 -1.47 0.49
C SER A 65 -1.67 -0.51 0.82
N HIS A 66 -2.54 -0.85 1.77
CA HIS A 66 -3.67 -0.02 2.21
C HIS A 66 -3.94 -0.20 3.70
N PHE A 67 -3.46 0.73 4.49
CA PHE A 67 -3.42 0.61 5.93
C PHE A 67 -3.70 1.96 6.60
N HIS A 68 -4.53 1.98 7.66
CA HIS A 68 -4.98 3.20 8.34
C HIS A 68 -4.54 3.23 9.81
N SER A 69 -3.26 3.33 10.08
CA SER A 69 -2.76 3.24 11.46
C SER A 69 -1.98 4.45 11.95
N THR A 70 -1.63 5.38 11.08
CA THR A 70 -0.63 6.40 11.44
C THR A 70 -1.19 7.47 12.37
N PHE A 71 -2.21 8.18 11.95
CA PHE A 71 -3.07 9.02 12.80
C PHE A 71 -4.50 8.49 12.73
N GLY A 72 -4.67 7.17 12.81
CA GLY A 72 -5.88 6.46 12.48
C GLY A 72 -7.15 7.07 13.05
N ASP A 73 -8.15 7.14 12.21
CA ASP A 73 -9.48 7.63 12.56
C ASP A 73 -10.18 6.71 13.56
N PHE A 74 -9.80 5.45 13.52
CA PHE A 74 -10.52 4.38 14.22
C PHE A 74 -9.66 3.65 15.25
N THR A 75 -8.34 3.74 15.14
CA THR A 75 -7.43 3.02 16.04
C THR A 75 -6.87 3.98 17.09
N PRO A 76 -7.15 3.79 18.37
CA PRO A 76 -6.48 4.53 19.42
C PRO A 76 -4.97 4.41 19.29
N ARG A 77 -4.26 5.52 19.42
CA ARG A 77 -2.81 5.60 19.24
C ARG A 77 -2.03 4.55 20.02
N GLN A 78 -2.45 4.27 21.24
CA GLN A 78 -1.81 3.29 22.12
C GLN A 78 -1.91 1.84 21.61
N ASN A 79 -2.82 1.55 20.71
CA ASN A 79 -3.00 0.21 20.14
C ASN A 79 -2.16 -0.01 18.88
N THR A 80 -1.59 1.04 18.31
CA THR A 80 -0.86 0.96 17.02
C THR A 80 0.32 -0.02 17.10
N VAL A 81 1.06 -0.05 18.20
CA VAL A 81 2.23 -0.93 18.37
C VAL A 81 1.81 -2.40 18.36
N GLY A 82 0.86 -2.80 19.20
CA GLY A 82 0.38 -4.19 19.23
C GLY A 82 -0.30 -4.61 17.93
N TYR A 83 -0.93 -3.67 17.26
CA TYR A 83 -1.52 -3.91 15.95
C TYR A 83 -0.45 -4.25 14.89
N LEU A 84 0.63 -3.48 14.81
CA LEU A 84 1.75 -3.75 13.91
C LEU A 84 2.49 -5.04 14.25
N GLU A 85 2.62 -5.38 15.53
CA GLU A 85 3.17 -6.65 15.99
C GLU A 85 2.33 -7.83 15.51
N SER A 86 1.01 -7.74 15.62
CA SER A 86 0.09 -8.76 15.11
C SER A 86 0.25 -8.98 13.59
N TYR A 87 0.43 -7.91 12.84
CA TYR A 87 0.68 -7.98 11.40
C TYR A 87 2.01 -8.63 11.07
N LEU A 88 3.05 -8.35 11.85
CA LEU A 88 4.36 -8.98 11.67
C LEU A 88 4.27 -10.51 11.85
N HIS A 89 3.51 -10.98 12.84
CA HIS A 89 3.25 -12.42 13.01
C HIS A 89 2.53 -13.05 11.82
N GLY A 90 1.76 -12.25 11.06
CA GLY A 90 1.19 -12.64 9.78
C GLY A 90 2.15 -12.55 8.58
N GLY A 91 3.40 -12.17 8.81
CA GLY A 91 4.43 -12.04 7.76
C GLY A 91 4.50 -10.68 7.09
N MET A 92 3.71 -9.67 7.51
CA MET A 92 3.79 -8.32 6.98
C MET A 92 5.00 -7.59 7.56
N THR A 93 5.91 -7.15 6.69
CA THR A 93 7.10 -6.39 7.07
C THR A 93 7.03 -4.93 6.70
N ARG A 94 6.09 -4.56 5.82
CA ARG A 94 5.86 -3.18 5.39
C ARG A 94 4.38 -2.86 5.35
N ALA A 95 4.03 -1.65 5.78
CA ALA A 95 2.69 -1.10 5.65
C ALA A 95 2.74 0.26 4.97
N ILE A 96 1.79 0.53 4.08
CA ILE A 96 1.67 1.81 3.36
C ILE A 96 0.39 2.49 3.80
N SER A 97 0.52 3.69 4.38
CA SER A 97 -0.64 4.50 4.77
C SER A 97 -1.47 4.86 3.54
N ALA A 98 -2.75 4.55 3.58
CA ALA A 98 -3.69 4.88 2.52
C ALA A 98 -4.14 6.34 2.59
N SER A 99 -4.24 6.88 3.79
CA SER A 99 -4.50 8.29 4.06
C SER A 99 -4.14 8.60 5.49
N GLU A 100 -3.85 9.86 5.78
CA GLU A 100 -3.89 10.34 7.14
C GLU A 100 -5.37 10.51 7.57
N VAL A 101 -5.70 11.33 8.52
CA VAL A 101 -7.10 11.44 9.00
C VAL A 101 -8.05 11.79 7.85
N HIS A 102 -9.09 10.99 7.58
CA HIS A 102 -10.05 11.19 6.49
C HIS A 102 -11.51 11.34 6.94
N VAL A 103 -11.80 11.20 8.23
CA VAL A 103 -13.15 11.39 8.79
C VAL A 103 -13.57 12.87 8.84
N PRO A 104 -14.87 13.17 8.89
CA PRO A 104 -15.35 14.52 9.10
C PRO A 104 -14.77 15.21 10.35
N GLY A 105 -14.45 16.49 10.23
CA GLY A 105 -13.81 17.27 11.29
C GLY A 105 -12.27 17.31 11.21
N ARG A 106 -11.66 16.58 10.28
CA ARG A 106 -10.25 16.72 9.96
C ARG A 106 -9.94 18.10 9.37
N PRO A 107 -8.70 18.58 9.43
CA PRO A 107 -8.28 19.71 8.62
C PRO A 107 -8.54 19.44 7.13
N SER A 108 -9.12 20.40 6.44
CA SER A 108 -9.39 20.33 4.99
C SER A 108 -8.76 21.50 4.23
N ASP A 109 -8.14 22.43 4.95
CA ASP A 109 -7.36 23.50 4.34
C ASP A 109 -5.96 23.02 3.94
N ARG A 110 -5.38 23.73 2.99
CA ARG A 110 -4.06 23.44 2.40
C ARG A 110 -2.94 23.29 3.44
N VAL A 111 -2.94 24.08 4.49
CA VAL A 111 -1.93 24.02 5.54
C VAL A 111 -2.11 22.78 6.40
N GLY A 112 -3.34 22.53 6.83
CA GLY A 112 -3.68 21.43 7.73
C GLY A 112 -3.43 20.06 7.11
N VAL A 113 -3.83 19.81 5.85
CA VAL A 113 -3.60 18.50 5.20
C VAL A 113 -2.12 18.22 4.96
N LYS A 114 -1.33 19.25 4.61
CA LYS A 114 0.13 19.12 4.46
C LYS A 114 0.79 18.85 5.82
N ALA A 115 0.39 19.58 6.85
CA ALA A 115 0.94 19.40 8.20
C ALA A 115 0.71 17.98 8.73
N LEU A 116 -0.48 17.41 8.54
CA LEU A 116 -0.77 16.02 8.91
C LEU A 116 0.13 15.03 8.16
N ALA A 117 0.28 15.18 6.84
CA ALA A 117 1.09 14.28 6.03
C ALA A 117 2.57 14.36 6.42
N VAL A 118 3.12 15.55 6.60
CA VAL A 118 4.51 15.74 7.01
C VAL A 118 4.73 15.20 8.43
N ALA A 119 3.85 15.48 9.37
CA ALA A 119 3.96 14.98 10.74
C ALA A 119 3.93 13.44 10.78
N ALA A 120 3.00 12.80 10.07
CA ALA A 120 2.94 11.35 9.99
C ALA A 120 4.21 10.75 9.38
N GLN A 121 4.67 11.30 8.25
CA GLN A 121 5.91 10.86 7.60
C GLN A 121 7.10 10.93 8.58
N ARG A 122 7.27 12.04 9.30
CA ARG A 122 8.37 12.25 10.25
C ARG A 122 8.27 11.32 11.46
N CYS A 123 7.07 11.10 11.99
CA CYS A 123 6.85 10.19 13.12
C CYS A 123 7.25 8.75 12.79
N PHE A 124 6.93 8.27 11.58
CA PHE A 124 7.21 6.90 11.17
C PHE A 124 8.55 6.72 10.44
N ALA A 125 9.24 7.80 10.04
CA ALA A 125 10.53 7.70 9.37
C ALA A 125 11.57 6.90 10.17
N ASN A 126 11.59 7.09 11.48
CA ASN A 126 12.53 6.43 12.41
C ASN A 126 11.88 5.39 13.33
N TYR A 127 10.55 5.27 13.31
CA TYR A 127 9.83 4.31 14.14
C TYR A 127 9.67 2.98 13.40
N ARG A 128 10.31 1.95 13.91
CA ARG A 128 10.33 0.60 13.35
C ARG A 128 9.90 -0.42 14.40
N PRO A 129 8.60 -0.42 14.80
CA PRO A 129 8.15 -1.36 15.81
C PRO A 129 8.37 -2.78 15.30
N TRP A 130 9.10 -3.57 16.09
CA TRP A 130 9.44 -4.98 15.76
C TRP A 130 10.12 -5.15 14.38
N GLY A 131 10.73 -4.11 13.83
CA GLY A 131 11.34 -4.12 12.51
C GLY A 131 10.39 -3.79 11.34
N VAL A 132 9.09 -3.64 11.57
CA VAL A 132 8.12 -3.26 10.53
C VAL A 132 8.39 -1.83 10.05
N THR A 133 8.40 -1.63 8.75
CA THR A 133 8.49 -0.31 8.13
C THR A 133 7.09 0.20 7.80
N VAL A 134 6.73 1.37 8.33
CA VAL A 134 5.49 2.06 7.97
C VAL A 134 5.82 3.26 7.05
N HIS A 135 5.29 3.24 5.85
CA HIS A 135 5.34 4.37 4.93
C HIS A 135 4.11 5.24 5.17
N ALA A 136 4.29 6.28 6.00
CA ALA A 136 3.25 7.23 6.39
C ALA A 136 3.35 8.54 5.62
N GLY A 137 2.36 9.40 5.78
CA GLY A 137 2.30 10.72 5.18
C GLY A 137 1.53 10.75 3.85
N SER A 138 0.43 10.02 3.76
CA SER A 138 -0.46 10.08 2.59
C SER A 138 -1.36 11.31 2.67
N VAL A 139 -1.02 12.36 1.91
CA VAL A 139 -1.76 13.62 1.91
C VAL A 139 -3.13 13.45 1.21
N ILE A 140 -4.19 13.91 1.87
CA ILE A 140 -5.51 13.96 1.23
C ILE A 140 -5.53 15.12 0.25
N LEU A 141 -5.92 14.83 -1.00
CA LEU A 141 -6.00 15.84 -2.05
C LEU A 141 -7.22 16.73 -1.84
N GLU A 142 -6.97 18.03 -1.75
CA GLU A 142 -7.98 19.10 -1.62
C GLU A 142 -7.92 20.05 -2.82
N PRO A 143 -9.02 20.77 -3.13
CA PRO A 143 -9.13 21.61 -4.33
C PRO A 143 -8.08 22.72 -4.42
N ASP A 144 -7.61 23.23 -3.28
CA ASP A 144 -6.70 24.37 -3.19
C ASP A 144 -5.20 23.96 -3.21
N LEU A 145 -4.89 22.66 -3.27
CA LEU A 145 -3.52 22.21 -3.40
C LEU A 145 -2.97 22.47 -4.80
N THR A 146 -1.77 23.03 -4.82
CA THR A 146 -1.07 23.46 -6.04
C THR A 146 0.16 22.56 -6.34
N ALA A 147 0.73 22.73 -7.51
CA ALA A 147 1.98 22.04 -7.88
C ALA A 147 3.15 22.38 -6.91
N ASP A 148 3.19 23.62 -6.41
CA ASP A 148 4.21 24.05 -5.45
C ASP A 148 4.05 23.33 -4.10
N ASP A 149 2.81 23.08 -3.66
CA ASP A 149 2.54 22.31 -2.45
C ASP A 149 3.03 20.85 -2.59
N PHE A 150 2.82 20.24 -3.73
CA PHE A 150 3.32 18.89 -3.99
C PHE A 150 4.84 18.84 -4.06
N ALA A 151 5.48 19.84 -4.65
CA ALA A 151 6.93 19.95 -4.65
C ALA A 151 7.50 20.15 -3.23
N GLU A 152 6.83 20.91 -2.39
CA GLU A 152 7.17 21.11 -0.97
C GLU A 152 7.03 19.77 -0.20
N LEU A 153 5.89 19.09 -0.32
CA LEU A 153 5.64 17.78 0.28
C LEU A 153 6.73 16.76 -0.10
N ARG A 154 7.14 16.74 -1.38
CA ARG A 154 8.23 15.85 -1.85
C ARG A 154 9.56 16.18 -1.17
N ARG A 155 9.92 17.46 -1.02
CA ARG A 155 11.14 17.88 -0.30
C ARG A 155 11.10 17.46 1.17
N ASP A 156 9.91 17.44 1.78
CA ASP A 156 9.69 17.01 3.16
C ASP A 156 9.61 15.49 3.35
N GLY A 157 9.77 14.71 2.27
CA GLY A 157 9.80 13.26 2.29
C GLY A 157 8.44 12.59 2.09
N VAL A 158 7.36 13.36 1.90
CA VAL A 158 6.03 12.83 1.55
C VAL A 158 6.01 12.41 0.10
N TRP A 159 5.57 11.18 -0.17
CA TRP A 159 5.48 10.63 -1.52
C TRP A 159 4.15 9.93 -1.82
N LEU A 160 3.22 9.96 -0.87
CA LEU A 160 1.89 9.35 -0.96
C LEU A 160 0.81 10.43 -1.01
N ALA A 161 -0.26 10.17 -1.74
CA ALA A 161 -1.45 11.01 -1.76
C ALA A 161 -2.73 10.16 -1.89
N LYS A 162 -3.83 10.66 -1.32
CA LYS A 162 -5.16 10.03 -1.37
C LYS A 162 -6.16 10.94 -2.05
N ALA A 163 -6.81 10.44 -3.10
CA ALA A 163 -7.99 11.03 -3.73
C ALA A 163 -9.28 10.36 -3.22
N GLY A 164 -10.38 11.09 -3.18
CA GLY A 164 -11.71 10.58 -2.86
C GLY A 164 -12.33 11.09 -1.56
N PHE A 165 -11.57 11.85 -0.75
CA PHE A 165 -12.03 12.40 0.53
C PHE A 165 -11.92 13.93 0.60
N GLY A 166 -11.45 14.60 -0.45
CA GLY A 166 -11.37 16.06 -0.53
C GLY A 166 -12.72 16.71 -0.83
N ALA A 167 -12.80 18.01 -0.57
CA ALA A 167 -14.01 18.82 -0.74
C ALA A 167 -14.29 19.19 -2.22
N PHE A 168 -14.27 18.21 -3.11
CA PHE A 168 -14.58 18.39 -4.53
C PHE A 168 -16.07 18.22 -4.80
N ALA A 169 -16.63 19.03 -5.69
CA ALA A 169 -18.05 18.97 -6.04
C ALA A 169 -18.39 17.70 -6.85
N THR A 170 -17.50 17.29 -7.74
CA THR A 170 -17.67 16.08 -8.57
C THR A 170 -16.37 15.25 -8.61
N PRO A 171 -16.46 13.95 -8.91
CA PRO A 171 -15.27 13.11 -9.10
C PRO A 171 -14.34 13.60 -10.23
N MET A 172 -14.89 14.27 -11.24
CA MET A 172 -14.09 14.81 -12.35
C MET A 172 -13.20 15.98 -11.94
N ASP A 173 -13.55 16.70 -10.87
CA ASP A 173 -12.79 17.83 -10.36
C ASP A 173 -11.43 17.38 -9.74
N TYR A 174 -11.28 16.11 -9.42
CA TYR A 174 -9.99 15.53 -9.00
C TYR A 174 -8.96 15.46 -10.12
N VAL A 175 -9.37 15.44 -11.40
CA VAL A 175 -8.46 15.19 -12.54
C VAL A 175 -7.25 16.11 -12.54
N PRO A 176 -7.37 17.45 -12.45
CA PRO A 176 -6.21 18.32 -12.49
C PRO A 176 -5.27 18.15 -11.27
N VAL A 177 -5.82 17.99 -10.06
CA VAL A 177 -5.01 17.87 -8.85
C VAL A 177 -4.29 16.52 -8.78
N VAL A 178 -4.92 15.42 -9.22
CA VAL A 178 -4.29 14.10 -9.32
C VAL A 178 -3.13 14.14 -10.30
N ARG A 179 -3.33 14.77 -11.46
CA ARG A 179 -2.27 14.93 -12.47
C ARG A 179 -1.10 15.76 -11.95
N ALA A 180 -1.37 16.85 -11.25
CA ALA A 180 -0.34 17.70 -10.64
C ALA A 180 0.45 16.94 -9.55
N ALA A 181 -0.23 16.22 -8.66
CA ALA A 181 0.40 15.40 -7.64
C ALA A 181 1.33 14.33 -8.25
N ARG A 182 0.85 13.62 -9.28
CA ARG A 182 1.65 12.62 -10.00
C ARG A 182 2.84 13.24 -10.73
N ALA A 183 2.65 14.39 -11.36
CA ALA A 183 3.74 15.12 -12.04
C ALA A 183 4.85 15.55 -11.05
N ALA A 184 4.49 15.85 -9.80
CA ALA A 184 5.43 16.12 -8.72
C ALA A 184 6.09 14.84 -8.14
N GLY A 185 5.73 13.65 -8.63
CA GLY A 185 6.29 12.37 -8.20
C GLY A 185 5.62 11.75 -6.96
N LEU A 186 4.39 12.16 -6.62
CA LEU A 186 3.60 11.46 -5.62
C LEU A 186 2.92 10.23 -6.24
N VAL A 187 2.81 9.17 -5.45
CA VAL A 187 1.98 8.01 -5.75
C VAL A 187 0.57 8.30 -5.25
N VAL A 188 -0.37 8.43 -6.16
CA VAL A 188 -1.77 8.74 -5.83
C VAL A 188 -2.59 7.46 -5.80
N MET A 189 -3.17 7.16 -4.66
CA MET A 189 -4.22 6.16 -4.47
C MET A 189 -5.58 6.85 -4.51
N CYS A 190 -6.51 6.31 -5.27
CA CYS A 190 -7.88 6.83 -5.37
C CYS A 190 -8.86 5.88 -4.68
N HIS A 191 -9.69 6.40 -3.78
CA HIS A 191 -10.88 5.71 -3.30
C HIS A 191 -11.80 5.38 -4.47
N THR A 192 -12.31 4.17 -4.58
CA THR A 192 -13.22 3.77 -5.66
C THR A 192 -14.58 3.38 -5.14
N GLY A 193 -15.60 3.53 -5.96
CA GLY A 193 -16.96 3.13 -5.65
C GLY A 193 -17.79 4.21 -4.96
N GLY A 194 -18.83 3.79 -4.25
CA GLY A 194 -19.86 4.67 -3.72
C GLY A 194 -19.45 5.51 -2.52
N GLY A 195 -20.14 6.62 -2.32
CA GLY A 195 -19.94 7.58 -1.23
C GLY A 195 -20.64 7.20 0.07
N SER A 196 -20.68 5.92 0.43
CA SER A 196 -21.33 5.47 1.68
C SER A 196 -20.41 5.51 2.90
N ILE A 197 -19.13 5.85 2.70
CA ILE A 197 -18.14 5.98 3.77
C ILE A 197 -18.08 7.42 4.24
N SER A 198 -17.97 7.62 5.55
CA SER A 198 -17.82 8.92 6.15
C SER A 198 -16.65 9.70 5.54
N GLY A 199 -16.93 10.91 5.05
CA GLY A 199 -15.93 11.75 4.37
C GLY A 199 -15.82 11.54 2.85
N SER A 200 -16.38 10.47 2.27
CA SER A 200 -16.49 10.27 0.82
C SER A 200 -17.93 10.40 0.39
N GLN A 201 -18.29 11.51 -0.26
CA GLN A 201 -19.70 11.87 -0.52
C GLN A 201 -20.22 11.48 -1.91
N THR A 202 -19.33 11.25 -2.86
CA THR A 202 -19.69 10.94 -4.25
C THR A 202 -19.03 9.66 -4.75
N LYS A 203 -19.79 8.87 -5.51
CA LYS A 203 -19.25 7.67 -6.15
C LYS A 203 -18.16 8.02 -7.15
N ILE A 204 -16.99 7.40 -7.01
CA ILE A 204 -15.90 7.45 -7.99
C ILE A 204 -15.94 6.18 -8.83
N GLY A 205 -16.56 6.26 -10.00
CA GLY A 205 -16.70 5.18 -10.95
C GLY A 205 -15.58 5.11 -11.97
N ALA A 206 -15.72 4.21 -12.94
CA ALA A 206 -14.72 3.97 -13.99
C ALA A 206 -14.38 5.22 -14.81
N ASP A 207 -15.37 6.05 -15.18
CA ASP A 207 -15.13 7.24 -15.98
C ASP A 207 -14.16 8.21 -15.29
N ALA A 208 -14.40 8.49 -14.01
CA ALA A 208 -13.54 9.38 -13.24
C ALA A 208 -12.15 8.79 -13.02
N LEU A 209 -12.04 7.49 -12.70
CA LEU A 209 -10.76 6.80 -12.54
C LEU A 209 -9.93 6.83 -13.83
N LEU A 210 -10.56 6.54 -14.97
CA LEU A 210 -9.91 6.56 -16.28
C LEU A 210 -9.48 7.98 -16.67
N ALA A 211 -10.24 9.00 -16.31
CA ALA A 211 -9.87 10.40 -16.56
C ALA A 211 -8.74 10.89 -15.63
N MET A 212 -8.78 10.53 -14.35
CA MET A 212 -7.76 10.89 -13.36
C MET A 212 -6.43 10.19 -13.59
N GLN A 213 -6.47 8.90 -14.03
CA GLN A 213 -5.28 8.05 -14.12
C GLN A 213 -4.46 8.02 -12.82
N PRO A 214 -5.03 7.68 -11.64
CA PRO A 214 -4.24 7.54 -10.43
C PRO A 214 -3.23 6.40 -10.58
N ASN A 215 -2.27 6.29 -9.67
CA ASN A 215 -1.35 5.15 -9.65
C ASN A 215 -2.06 3.87 -9.19
N VAL A 216 -2.99 4.01 -8.23
CA VAL A 216 -3.69 2.88 -7.61
C VAL A 216 -5.18 3.19 -7.52
N ALA A 217 -6.00 2.28 -8.04
CA ALA A 217 -7.43 2.22 -7.76
C ALA A 217 -7.59 1.41 -6.46
N GLY A 218 -7.89 2.09 -5.36
CA GLY A 218 -7.98 1.50 -4.03
C GLY A 218 -9.26 0.69 -3.87
N HIS A 219 -9.16 -0.45 -3.17
CA HIS A 219 -10.26 -1.35 -2.79
C HIS A 219 -11.33 -1.56 -3.89
N VAL A 220 -10.91 -1.84 -5.13
CA VAL A 220 -11.82 -2.04 -6.28
C VAL A 220 -12.83 -3.18 -6.06
N ASN A 221 -12.55 -4.09 -5.12
CA ASN A 221 -13.45 -5.13 -4.63
C ASN A 221 -14.22 -4.72 -3.36
N GLY A 222 -14.24 -3.44 -2.98
CA GLY A 222 -14.86 -2.96 -1.75
C GLY A 222 -16.32 -3.40 -1.62
N GLY A 223 -16.80 -3.68 -0.40
CA GLY A 223 -18.15 -4.13 -0.10
C GLY A 223 -19.22 -3.11 -0.53
N PRO A 224 -19.63 -2.18 0.37
CA PRO A 224 -20.66 -1.19 0.03
C PRO A 224 -20.16 -0.12 -0.99
N THR A 225 -18.86 -0.03 -1.19
CA THR A 225 -18.25 0.90 -2.15
C THR A 225 -17.86 0.23 -3.48
N ALA A 226 -18.17 -1.05 -3.65
CA ALA A 226 -17.77 -1.81 -4.85
C ALA A 226 -18.25 -1.15 -6.15
N LEU A 227 -17.40 -1.23 -7.16
CA LEU A 227 -17.73 -0.91 -8.54
C LEU A 227 -18.63 -2.01 -9.12
N THR A 228 -19.38 -1.70 -10.19
CA THR A 228 -20.12 -2.73 -10.93
C THR A 228 -19.17 -3.65 -11.69
N ALA A 229 -19.65 -4.81 -12.14
CA ALA A 229 -18.86 -5.73 -12.95
C ALA A 229 -18.37 -5.06 -14.24
N GLU A 230 -19.23 -4.27 -14.88
CA GLU A 230 -18.91 -3.52 -16.11
C GLU A 230 -17.85 -2.43 -15.85
N GLU A 231 -17.94 -1.72 -14.73
CA GLU A 231 -16.92 -0.74 -14.34
C GLU A 231 -15.58 -1.42 -14.08
N ASN A 232 -15.57 -2.57 -13.40
CA ASN A 232 -14.36 -3.35 -13.14
C ASN A 232 -13.72 -3.83 -14.46
N GLU A 233 -14.51 -4.36 -15.40
CA GLU A 233 -14.04 -4.79 -16.72
C GLU A 233 -13.38 -3.62 -17.46
N ARG A 234 -14.03 -2.47 -17.49
CA ARG A 234 -13.48 -1.26 -18.13
C ARG A 234 -12.16 -0.82 -17.52
N ILE A 235 -12.04 -0.82 -16.19
CA ILE A 235 -10.79 -0.42 -15.51
C ILE A 235 -9.67 -1.42 -15.81
N VAL A 236 -9.97 -2.72 -15.88
CA VAL A 236 -8.99 -3.73 -16.25
C VAL A 236 -8.49 -3.52 -17.67
N ILE A 237 -9.39 -3.28 -18.61
CA ILE A 237 -9.07 -3.20 -20.06
C ILE A 237 -8.47 -1.84 -20.42
N GLU A 238 -9.13 -0.74 -20.02
CA GLU A 238 -8.81 0.62 -20.44
C GLU A 238 -7.84 1.33 -19.47
N GLY A 239 -7.79 0.91 -18.21
CA GLY A 239 -7.09 1.59 -17.12
C GLY A 239 -5.60 1.29 -17.01
N LYS A 240 -4.91 0.90 -18.08
CA LYS A 240 -3.43 0.77 -18.06
C LYS A 240 -2.80 2.16 -17.92
N PRO A 241 -1.93 2.42 -16.95
CA PRO A 241 -1.21 1.52 -16.03
C PRO A 241 -1.72 1.52 -14.56
N ILE A 242 -3.00 1.74 -14.31
CA ILE A 242 -3.54 1.83 -12.95
C ILE A 242 -3.42 0.47 -12.26
N ALA A 243 -2.78 0.42 -11.09
CA ALA A 243 -2.78 -0.77 -10.25
C ALA A 243 -4.16 -0.99 -9.60
N LEU A 244 -4.56 -2.25 -9.48
CA LEU A 244 -5.87 -2.67 -8.98
C LEU A 244 -5.71 -3.25 -7.58
N GLN A 245 -6.16 -2.53 -6.57
CA GLN A 245 -5.96 -2.95 -5.19
C GLN A 245 -7.18 -3.71 -4.68
N LEU A 246 -6.97 -4.96 -4.33
CA LEU A 246 -7.92 -5.82 -3.65
C LEU A 246 -7.67 -5.76 -2.15
N VAL A 247 -8.73 -5.60 -1.37
CA VAL A 247 -8.62 -5.51 0.09
C VAL A 247 -9.35 -6.67 0.78
N GLN A 248 -8.81 -7.09 1.90
CA GLN A 248 -9.39 -8.16 2.71
C GLN A 248 -10.77 -7.78 3.25
N ALA A 249 -10.97 -6.50 3.60
CA ALA A 249 -12.26 -5.96 4.05
C ALA A 249 -13.33 -5.89 2.94
N GLY A 250 -12.97 -6.15 1.67
CA GLY A 250 -13.86 -6.05 0.53
C GLY A 250 -14.66 -7.32 0.24
N ASN A 251 -15.32 -7.32 -0.91
CA ASN A 251 -16.14 -8.44 -1.38
C ASN A 251 -15.29 -9.51 -2.07
N LEU A 252 -15.32 -10.74 -1.56
CA LEU A 252 -14.51 -11.84 -2.11
C LEU A 252 -14.91 -12.23 -3.54
N ARG A 253 -16.21 -12.21 -3.88
CA ARG A 253 -16.67 -12.56 -5.24
C ARG A 253 -16.18 -11.53 -6.25
N SER A 254 -16.22 -10.24 -5.88
CA SER A 254 -15.68 -9.16 -6.70
C SER A 254 -14.16 -9.30 -6.86
N ALA A 255 -13.44 -9.69 -5.80
CA ALA A 255 -11.99 -9.94 -5.88
C ALA A 255 -11.66 -11.08 -6.85
N ILE A 256 -12.37 -12.22 -6.75
CA ILE A 256 -12.19 -13.37 -7.66
C ILE A 256 -12.46 -12.94 -9.10
N HIS A 257 -13.58 -12.26 -9.34
CA HIS A 257 -13.92 -11.76 -10.67
C HIS A 257 -12.86 -10.83 -11.26
N LEU A 258 -12.32 -9.92 -10.45
CA LEU A 258 -11.23 -9.04 -10.87
C LEU A 258 -9.94 -9.81 -11.20
N CYS A 259 -9.60 -10.85 -10.44
CA CYS A 259 -8.47 -11.71 -10.75
C CYS A 259 -8.68 -12.49 -12.06
N GLU A 260 -9.87 -13.00 -12.30
CA GLU A 260 -10.24 -13.69 -13.56
C GLU A 260 -10.13 -12.73 -14.76
N LEU A 261 -10.68 -11.51 -14.65
CA LEU A 261 -10.56 -10.48 -15.66
C LEU A 261 -9.09 -10.10 -15.92
N ALA A 262 -8.32 -9.88 -14.84
CA ALA A 262 -6.91 -9.53 -14.95
C ALA A 262 -6.10 -10.64 -15.61
N LEU A 263 -6.39 -11.91 -15.31
CA LEU A 263 -5.76 -13.06 -15.96
C LEU A 263 -6.10 -13.11 -17.44
N ALA A 264 -7.39 -12.96 -17.79
CA ALA A 264 -7.86 -13.02 -19.17
C ALA A 264 -7.26 -11.90 -20.05
N HIS A 265 -6.95 -10.75 -19.47
CA HIS A 265 -6.41 -9.58 -20.17
C HIS A 265 -4.90 -9.35 -19.96
N GLY A 266 -4.17 -10.32 -19.37
CA GLY A 266 -2.72 -10.20 -19.13
C GLY A 266 -2.34 -9.03 -18.22
N ALA A 267 -3.11 -8.80 -17.16
CA ALA A 267 -2.99 -7.67 -16.24
C ALA A 267 -2.78 -8.09 -14.78
N LEU A 268 -2.39 -9.35 -14.53
CA LEU A 268 -2.20 -9.86 -13.16
C LEU A 268 -1.13 -9.09 -12.39
N GLU A 269 -0.09 -8.61 -13.05
CA GLU A 269 0.97 -7.79 -12.43
C GLU A 269 0.47 -6.44 -11.91
N ARG A 270 -0.76 -6.04 -12.25
CA ARG A 270 -1.41 -4.84 -11.73
C ARG A 270 -2.16 -5.08 -10.42
N ILE A 271 -2.36 -6.36 -10.02
CA ILE A 271 -3.08 -6.68 -8.78
C ILE A 271 -2.19 -6.39 -7.58
N LEU A 272 -2.71 -5.61 -6.64
CA LEU A 272 -2.13 -5.39 -5.33
C LEU A 272 -3.06 -5.98 -4.27
N ILE A 273 -2.48 -6.54 -3.22
CA ILE A 273 -3.24 -7.07 -2.07
C ILE A 273 -3.04 -6.12 -0.89
N ALA A 274 -4.11 -5.90 -0.13
CA ALA A 274 -4.11 -5.04 1.04
C ALA A 274 -5.16 -5.47 2.06
N SER A 275 -5.10 -4.91 3.26
CA SER A 275 -6.08 -5.19 4.29
C SER A 275 -7.24 -4.20 4.30
N ASP A 276 -6.97 -2.93 4.14
CA ASP A 276 -7.87 -1.80 4.40
C ASP A 276 -8.31 -1.77 5.88
N THR A 277 -7.37 -2.04 6.78
CA THR A 277 -7.62 -2.08 8.22
C THR A 277 -6.83 -0.99 8.96
N PRO A 278 -7.32 -0.59 10.13
CA PRO A 278 -8.65 -0.85 10.66
C PRO A 278 -9.72 -0.13 9.85
N THR A 279 -10.85 -0.80 9.58
CA THR A 279 -11.96 -0.26 8.79
C THR A 279 -13.00 0.48 9.61
N GLY A 280 -12.79 0.65 10.91
CA GLY A 280 -13.75 1.27 11.82
C GLY A 280 -15.02 0.45 12.07
N SER A 281 -15.14 -0.69 11.46
CA SER A 281 -16.15 -1.69 11.82
C SER A 281 -15.55 -2.62 12.87
N GLY A 282 -15.36 -2.09 14.05
CA GLY A 282 -15.01 -2.89 15.22
C GLY A 282 -16.10 -3.88 15.58
#